data_1cb371313e368e567b16b9fb6c8c0a53
#
_entry.id   1cb371313e368e567b16b9fb6c8c0a53
#
_cell.length_a   1.000
_cell.length_b   1.000
_cell.length_c   1.000
_cell.angle_alpha   90.00
_cell.angle_beta   90.00
_cell.angle_gamma   90.00
#
_symmetry.space_group_name_H-M   'P 1'
#
loop_
_entity.id
_entity.type
_entity.pdbx_description
1 polymer ?
#
loop_
_entity_poly.entity_id
_entity_poly.type
_entity_poly.pdbx_seq_one_letter_code
_entity_poly.pdbx_strand_id
1 'polypeptide(L)'
;MAVVSSTLAFLSLQQDNIAWKLLHAQNAPIIISILDEHLGKDVGKRTVADLISLVDADLEVLRERIPEIGTKRSARDYCEQWRRDGYLVRKPLADSRQETYELSAGALAAISFAKGLAKPHRAATKSRLSMIL
;
A
#
# COMPACT_ATOMS: atom_id res chain seq x y z
N MET A 1 -26.02 -22.32 -8.79
CA MET A 1 -24.71 -22.81 -9.25
C MET A 1 -23.59 -22.24 -8.38
N ALA A 2 -22.63 -23.08 -8.06
CA ALA A 2 -21.47 -22.66 -7.23
C ALA A 2 -20.70 -21.50 -7.87
N VAL A 3 -20.52 -21.50 -9.20
CA VAL A 3 -19.78 -20.43 -9.87
C VAL A 3 -20.50 -19.09 -9.76
N VAL A 4 -21.82 -19.08 -9.75
CA VAL A 4 -22.58 -17.83 -9.62
C VAL A 4 -22.39 -17.24 -8.22
N SER A 5 -22.52 -18.08 -7.19
CA SER A 5 -22.32 -17.63 -5.82
C SER A 5 -20.92 -17.10 -5.60
N SER A 6 -19.92 -17.81 -6.11
CA SER A 6 -18.53 -17.38 -5.99
C SER A 6 -18.28 -16.07 -6.72
N THR A 7 -18.83 -15.94 -7.93
CA THR A 7 -18.67 -14.71 -8.72
C THR A 7 -19.25 -13.51 -7.99
N LEU A 8 -20.44 -13.66 -7.43
CA LEU A 8 -21.07 -12.58 -6.68
C LEU A 8 -20.26 -12.20 -5.45
N ALA A 9 -19.70 -13.19 -4.75
CA ALA A 9 -18.87 -12.95 -3.59
C ALA A 9 -17.61 -12.16 -3.97
N PHE A 10 -16.93 -12.54 -5.04
CA PHE A 10 -15.74 -11.84 -5.50
C PHE A 10 -16.03 -10.44 -6.05
N LEU A 11 -17.17 -10.26 -6.70
CA LEU A 11 -17.60 -8.94 -7.14
C LEU A 11 -17.82 -8.01 -5.95
N SER A 12 -18.37 -8.54 -4.87
CA SER A 12 -18.54 -7.78 -3.63
C SER A 12 -17.19 -7.33 -3.07
N LEU A 13 -16.17 -8.19 -3.13
CA LEU A 13 -14.81 -7.84 -2.69
C LEU A 13 -14.25 -6.65 -3.47
N GLN A 14 -14.48 -6.59 -4.77
CA GLN A 14 -14.00 -5.48 -5.57
C GLN A 14 -14.53 -4.13 -5.10
N GLN A 15 -15.75 -4.12 -4.59
CA GLN A 15 -16.40 -2.88 -4.16
C GLN A 15 -16.03 -2.50 -2.73
N ASP A 16 -15.97 -3.48 -1.83
CA ASP A 16 -15.94 -3.22 -0.40
C ASP A 16 -14.65 -3.59 0.30
N ASN A 17 -13.83 -4.44 -0.30
CA ASN A 17 -12.63 -4.94 0.38
C ASN A 17 -11.43 -4.05 0.09
N ILE A 18 -10.88 -3.46 1.15
CA ILE A 18 -9.76 -2.53 1.03
C ILE A 18 -8.50 -3.22 0.49
N ALA A 19 -8.22 -4.43 0.95
CA ALA A 19 -7.05 -5.17 0.48
C ALA A 19 -7.13 -5.44 -1.02
N TRP A 20 -8.30 -5.85 -1.50
CA TRP A 20 -8.52 -6.08 -2.91
C TRP A 20 -8.33 -4.80 -3.71
N LYS A 21 -8.92 -3.70 -3.24
CA LYS A 21 -8.80 -2.39 -3.88
C LYS A 21 -7.35 -1.96 -4.00
N LEU A 22 -6.60 -2.09 -2.94
CA LEU A 22 -5.20 -1.68 -2.94
C LEU A 22 -4.38 -2.51 -3.94
N LEU A 23 -4.57 -3.82 -3.93
CA LEU A 23 -3.84 -4.70 -4.85
C LEU A 23 -4.18 -4.44 -6.32
N HIS A 24 -5.36 -3.91 -6.58
CA HIS A 24 -5.82 -3.60 -7.95
C HIS A 24 -5.67 -2.13 -8.31
N ALA A 25 -5.14 -1.31 -7.41
CA ALA A 25 -4.95 0.11 -7.70
C ALA A 25 -3.93 0.28 -8.82
N GLN A 26 -4.15 1.26 -9.67
CA GLN A 26 -3.27 1.54 -10.81
C GLN A 26 -1.82 1.74 -10.37
N ASN A 27 -1.62 2.42 -9.26
CA ASN A 27 -0.30 2.70 -8.73
C ASN A 27 0.04 1.83 -7.52
N ALA A 28 -0.53 0.63 -7.45
CA ALA A 28 -0.33 -0.27 -6.32
C ALA A 28 1.14 -0.44 -5.91
N PRO A 29 2.08 -0.69 -6.85
CA PRO A 29 3.48 -0.85 -6.45
C PRO A 29 4.04 0.36 -5.70
N ILE A 30 3.69 1.55 -6.15
CA ILE A 30 4.17 2.79 -5.54
C ILE A 30 3.54 3.00 -4.18
N ILE A 31 2.22 2.81 -4.10
CA ILE A 31 1.48 2.99 -2.85
C ILE A 31 1.99 2.01 -1.79
N ILE A 32 2.10 0.74 -2.16
CA ILE A 32 2.55 -0.31 -1.26
C ILE A 32 3.96 -0.04 -0.76
N SER A 33 4.86 0.35 -1.66
CA SER A 33 6.26 0.64 -1.29
C SER A 33 6.36 1.78 -0.29
N ILE A 34 5.67 2.86 -0.56
CA ILE A 34 5.71 4.05 0.30
C ILE A 34 5.09 3.74 1.67
N LEU A 35 3.92 3.13 1.67
CA LEU A 35 3.21 2.84 2.91
C LEU A 35 3.95 1.81 3.77
N ASP A 36 4.52 0.80 3.16
CA ASP A 36 5.30 -0.19 3.90
C ASP A 36 6.55 0.41 4.51
N GLU A 37 7.27 1.23 3.75
CA GLU A 37 8.49 1.86 4.23
C GLU A 37 8.24 2.75 5.44
N HIS A 38 7.17 3.54 5.42
CA HIS A 38 6.97 4.55 6.44
C HIS A 38 6.01 4.17 7.56
N LEU A 39 5.12 3.22 7.30
CA LEU A 39 4.10 2.81 8.26
C LEU A 39 4.05 1.30 8.48
N GLY A 40 5.07 0.60 8.04
CA GLY A 40 5.14 -0.85 8.23
C GLY A 40 5.23 -1.25 9.69
N LYS A 41 5.33 -2.56 9.93
CA LYS A 41 5.25 -3.15 11.27
C LYS A 41 6.13 -2.49 12.32
N ASP A 42 7.31 -2.07 11.93
CA ASP A 42 8.29 -1.53 12.87
C ASP A 42 7.97 -0.11 13.32
N VAL A 43 7.23 0.63 12.51
CA VAL A 43 6.92 2.03 12.79
C VAL A 43 5.50 2.19 13.36
N GLY A 44 4.52 1.66 12.66
CA GLY A 44 3.12 1.68 13.08
C GLY A 44 2.37 2.94 12.74
N LYS A 45 2.81 4.08 13.20
CA LYS A 45 2.14 5.35 12.94
C LYS A 45 3.11 6.52 12.85
N ARG A 46 2.68 7.58 12.16
CA ARG A 46 3.43 8.83 12.06
C ARG A 46 2.45 9.98 12.10
N THR A 47 2.93 11.14 12.52
CA THR A 47 2.07 12.34 12.43
C THR A 47 1.76 12.62 10.96
N VAL A 48 0.63 13.28 10.73
CA VAL A 48 0.21 13.64 9.37
C VAL A 48 1.30 14.45 8.67
N ALA A 49 1.85 15.46 9.35
CA ALA A 49 2.91 16.30 8.79
C ALA A 49 4.14 15.48 8.42
N ASP A 50 4.54 14.57 9.28
CA ASP A 50 5.71 13.72 9.08
C ASP A 50 5.53 12.83 7.84
N LEU A 51 4.39 12.17 7.75
CA LEU A 51 4.14 11.29 6.62
C LEU A 51 4.10 12.08 5.30
N ILE A 52 3.44 13.21 5.28
CA ILE A 52 3.39 14.05 4.08
C ILE A 52 4.79 14.43 3.63
N SER A 53 5.64 14.82 4.56
CA SER A 53 7.01 15.18 4.27
C SER A 53 7.82 14.02 3.68
N LEU A 54 7.65 12.83 4.25
CA LEU A 54 8.34 11.63 3.76
C LEU A 54 7.84 11.22 2.39
N VAL A 55 6.53 11.27 2.17
CA VAL A 55 5.95 10.95 0.87
C VAL A 55 6.42 11.93 -0.19
N ASP A 56 6.50 13.21 0.17
CA ASP A 56 6.99 14.24 -0.75
C ASP A 56 8.42 13.94 -1.21
N ALA A 57 9.28 13.59 -0.29
CA ALA A 57 10.66 13.23 -0.61
C ALA A 57 10.72 11.98 -1.51
N ASP A 58 9.91 10.98 -1.22
CA ASP A 58 9.86 9.76 -2.01
C ASP A 58 9.35 10.04 -3.43
N LEU A 59 8.32 10.86 -3.56
CA LEU A 59 7.78 11.21 -4.87
C LEU A 59 8.81 11.93 -5.73
N GLU A 60 9.61 12.78 -5.13
CA GLU A 60 10.68 13.48 -5.84
C GLU A 60 11.63 12.49 -6.50
N VAL A 61 12.09 11.50 -5.73
CA VAL A 61 13.00 10.48 -6.23
C VAL A 61 12.32 9.57 -7.25
N LEU A 62 11.11 9.14 -6.96
CA LEU A 62 10.38 8.23 -7.84
C LEU A 62 10.05 8.85 -9.18
N ARG A 63 9.73 10.14 -9.21
CA ARG A 63 9.43 10.85 -10.45
C ARG A 63 10.60 10.92 -11.40
N GLU A 64 11.81 10.94 -10.86
CA GLU A 64 13.01 10.89 -11.70
C GLU A 64 13.17 9.54 -12.38
N ARG A 65 12.80 8.48 -11.70
CA ARG A 65 12.93 7.11 -12.20
C ARG A 65 11.70 6.63 -12.97
N ILE A 66 10.54 7.15 -12.61
CA ILE A 66 9.25 6.75 -13.18
C ILE A 66 8.49 8.01 -13.58
N PRO A 67 8.83 8.60 -14.73
CA PRO A 67 8.20 9.87 -15.17
C PRO A 67 6.68 9.77 -15.32
N GLU A 68 6.15 8.57 -15.52
CA GLU A 68 4.71 8.35 -15.68
C GLU A 68 3.91 8.77 -14.45
N ILE A 69 4.55 8.84 -13.28
CA ILE A 69 3.88 9.30 -12.04
C ILE A 69 3.37 10.73 -12.22
N GLY A 70 4.13 11.55 -12.92
CA GLY A 70 3.76 12.95 -13.13
C GLY A 70 3.95 13.81 -11.89
N THR A 71 3.64 15.09 -12.02
CA THR A 71 3.89 16.07 -10.96
C THR A 71 2.63 16.80 -10.50
N LYS A 72 1.46 16.42 -11.01
CA LYS A 72 0.22 17.15 -10.76
C LYS A 72 -0.28 17.05 -9.32
N ARG A 73 -0.01 15.94 -8.66
CA ARG A 73 -0.56 15.70 -7.31
C ARG A 73 0.53 15.87 -6.28
N SER A 74 0.19 16.59 -5.22
CA SER A 74 1.09 16.77 -4.08
C SER A 74 1.07 15.55 -3.16
N ALA A 75 2.07 15.47 -2.29
CA ALA A 75 2.10 14.43 -1.26
C ALA A 75 0.87 14.48 -0.38
N ARG A 76 0.41 15.69 -0.04
CA ARG A 76 -0.81 15.87 0.75
C ARG A 76 -2.01 15.29 0.04
N ASP A 77 -2.13 15.52 -1.26
CA ASP A 77 -3.23 14.99 -2.06
C ASP A 77 -3.24 13.46 -2.09
N TYR A 78 -2.05 12.87 -2.24
CA TYR A 78 -1.93 11.41 -2.21
C TYR A 78 -2.33 10.84 -0.85
N CYS A 79 -1.84 11.42 0.23
CA CYS A 79 -2.19 10.93 1.57
C CYS A 79 -3.69 11.04 1.83
N GLU A 80 -4.31 12.14 1.43
CA GLU A 80 -5.76 12.31 1.59
C GLU A 80 -6.54 11.34 0.74
N GLN A 81 -6.07 11.06 -0.47
CA GLN A 81 -6.70 10.06 -1.33
C GLN A 81 -6.60 8.68 -0.70
N TRP A 82 -5.44 8.33 -0.18
CA TRP A 82 -5.24 7.03 0.47
C TRP A 82 -6.12 6.88 1.71
N ARG A 83 -6.34 7.97 2.43
CA ARG A 83 -7.26 7.95 3.56
C ARG A 83 -8.69 7.70 3.08
N ARG A 84 -9.12 8.40 2.04
CA ARG A 84 -10.47 8.21 1.47
C ARG A 84 -10.67 6.82 0.91
N ASP A 85 -9.62 6.24 0.35
CA ASP A 85 -9.67 4.87 -0.16
C ASP A 85 -9.66 3.82 0.94
N GLY A 86 -9.41 4.24 2.17
CA GLY A 86 -9.40 3.33 3.30
C GLY A 86 -8.06 2.66 3.57
N TYR A 87 -6.99 3.10 2.90
CA TYR A 87 -5.65 2.55 3.16
C TYR A 87 -5.04 3.13 4.42
N LEU A 88 -5.34 4.38 4.70
CA LEU A 88 -4.86 5.07 5.88
C LEU A 88 -6.01 5.39 6.83
N VAL A 89 -5.72 5.30 8.12
CA VAL A 89 -6.64 5.73 9.17
C VAL A 89 -6.02 6.94 9.84
N ARG A 90 -6.80 8.00 9.98
CA ARG A 90 -6.36 9.23 10.61
C ARG A 90 -6.93 9.29 12.01
N LYS A 91 -6.06 9.45 12.99
CA LYS A 91 -6.46 9.46 14.41
C LYS A 91 -5.85 10.64 15.14
N PRO A 92 -6.56 11.19 16.14
CA PRO A 92 -5.95 12.23 16.98
C PRO A 92 -4.86 11.61 17.84
N LEU A 93 -3.79 12.38 18.03
CA LEU A 93 -2.73 12.00 18.93
C LEU A 93 -3.12 12.45 20.34
N ALA A 94 -3.02 11.54 21.32
CA ALA A 94 -3.40 11.84 22.70
C ALA A 94 -2.66 13.08 23.21
N ASP A 95 -3.39 13.94 23.91
CA ASP A 95 -2.88 15.15 24.54
C ASP A 95 -2.21 16.13 23.57
N SER A 96 -2.62 16.09 22.30
CA SER A 96 -2.06 16.97 21.29
C SER A 96 -3.15 17.36 20.29
N ARG A 97 -2.93 18.45 19.58
CA ARG A 97 -3.78 18.84 18.47
C ARG A 97 -3.39 18.14 17.18
N GLN A 98 -2.26 17.42 17.21
CA GLN A 98 -1.78 16.72 16.05
C GLN A 98 -2.58 15.46 15.80
N GLU A 99 -2.58 15.05 14.54
CA GLU A 99 -3.19 13.81 14.14
C GLU A 99 -2.13 12.90 13.55
N THR A 100 -2.40 11.60 13.56
CA THR A 100 -1.50 10.61 13.01
C THR A 100 -2.20 9.82 11.91
N TYR A 101 -1.38 9.27 11.02
CA TYR A 101 -1.80 8.27 10.05
C TYR A 101 -1.25 6.91 10.47
N GLU A 102 -2.05 5.88 10.28
CA GLU A 102 -1.60 4.51 10.40
C GLU A 102 -2.28 3.66 9.33
N LEU A 103 -1.74 2.49 9.05
CA LEU A 103 -2.33 1.62 8.05
C LEU A 103 -3.61 0.98 8.58
N SER A 104 -4.63 0.90 7.73
CA SER A 104 -5.82 0.13 8.04
C SER A 104 -5.48 -1.36 8.03
N ALA A 105 -6.34 -2.18 8.64
CA ALA A 105 -6.15 -3.63 8.62
C ALA A 105 -6.13 -4.18 7.19
N GLY A 106 -6.98 -3.64 6.32
CA GLY A 106 -7.01 -4.04 4.92
C GLY A 106 -5.73 -3.72 4.18
N ALA A 107 -5.18 -2.53 4.42
CA ALA A 107 -3.92 -2.14 3.81
C ALA A 107 -2.77 -3.01 4.30
N LEU A 108 -2.72 -3.30 5.60
CA LEU A 108 -1.72 -4.20 6.16
C LEU A 108 -1.78 -5.58 5.52
N ALA A 109 -2.99 -6.10 5.33
CA ALA A 109 -3.18 -7.40 4.70
C ALA A 109 -2.68 -7.41 3.25
N ALA A 110 -3.02 -6.38 2.49
CA ALA A 110 -2.58 -6.27 1.10
C ALA A 110 -1.06 -6.16 0.99
N ILE A 111 -0.47 -5.32 1.83
CA ILE A 111 0.99 -5.11 1.83
C ILE A 111 1.70 -6.41 2.21
N SER A 112 1.21 -7.08 3.23
CA SER A 112 1.79 -8.35 3.68
C SER A 112 1.74 -9.40 2.58
N PHE A 113 0.61 -9.48 1.89
CA PHE A 113 0.44 -10.41 0.76
C PHE A 113 1.41 -10.08 -0.37
N ALA A 114 1.48 -8.81 -0.75
CA ALA A 114 2.38 -8.37 -1.83
C ALA A 114 3.84 -8.62 -1.48
N LYS A 115 4.23 -8.39 -0.25
CA LYS A 115 5.61 -8.67 0.20
C LYS A 115 5.92 -10.15 0.12
N GLY A 116 4.96 -11.00 0.44
CA GLY A 116 5.11 -12.44 0.31
C GLY A 116 5.35 -12.87 -1.13
N LEU A 117 4.65 -12.24 -2.06
CA LEU A 117 4.83 -12.51 -3.49
C LEU A 117 6.17 -12.02 -4.02
N ALA A 118 6.60 -10.85 -3.57
CA ALA A 118 7.86 -10.25 -4.02
C ALA A 118 9.08 -10.92 -3.41
N LYS A 119 8.89 -11.61 -2.29
CA LYS A 119 9.97 -12.26 -1.59
C LYS A 119 10.57 -13.37 -2.47
N PRO A 120 11.89 -13.36 -2.69
CA PRO A 120 12.48 -14.44 -3.49
C PRO A 120 12.26 -15.77 -2.80
N HIS A 121 11.77 -16.74 -3.54
CA HIS A 121 11.65 -18.13 -3.07
C HIS A 121 12.98 -18.81 -3.27
N ARG A 122 13.97 -18.40 -2.52
CA ARG A 122 15.34 -18.78 -2.76
C ARG A 122 15.58 -20.28 -2.91
N ALA A 123 15.14 -21.03 -1.94
CA ALA A 123 15.39 -22.48 -1.94
C ALA A 123 14.69 -23.15 -3.12
N ALA A 124 13.41 -22.92 -3.28
CA ALA A 124 12.63 -23.52 -4.34
C ALA A 124 13.07 -23.03 -5.72
N THR A 125 13.29 -21.74 -5.86
CA THR A 125 13.69 -21.15 -7.13
C THR A 125 15.06 -21.63 -7.54
N LYS A 126 16.00 -21.60 -6.63
CA LYS A 126 17.35 -22.07 -6.92
C LYS A 126 17.38 -23.54 -7.30
N SER A 127 16.63 -24.36 -6.57
CA SER A 127 16.56 -25.78 -6.88
C SER A 127 16.06 -26.02 -8.28
N ARG A 128 15.01 -25.34 -8.66
CA ARG A 128 14.45 -25.47 -10.01
C ARG A 128 15.40 -24.99 -11.07
N LEU A 129 15.96 -23.83 -10.84
CA LEU A 129 16.91 -23.26 -11.79
C LEU A 129 18.13 -24.15 -11.95
N SER A 130 18.62 -24.68 -10.85
CA SER A 130 19.75 -25.59 -10.88
C SER A 130 19.45 -26.85 -11.70
N MET A 131 18.24 -27.36 -11.57
CA MET A 131 17.84 -28.53 -12.35
C MET A 131 17.67 -28.24 -13.83
N ILE A 132 17.20 -27.03 -14.12
CA ILE A 132 17.01 -26.61 -15.51
C ILE A 132 18.34 -26.30 -16.17
N LEU A 133 19.21 -25.70 -15.40
CA LEU A 133 20.51 -25.28 -15.89
C LEU A 133 21.50 -26.44 -15.87
#